data_604ddc3ed381af1d4f0cd5e3d14c1f6d
#
_entry.id   604ddc3ed381af1d4f0cd5e3d14c1f6d
#
_cell.length_a   1.000
_cell.length_b   1.000
_cell.length_c   1.000
_cell.angle_alpha   90.00
_cell.angle_beta   90.00
_cell.angle_gamma   90.00
#
_symmetry.space_group_name_H-M   'P 1'
#
loop_
_entity.id
_entity.type
_entity.pdbx_description
1 polymer ?
#
loop_
_entity_poly.entity_id
_entity_poly.type
_entity_poly.pdbx_seq_one_letter_code
_entity_poly.pdbx_strand_id
1 'polypeptide(L)'
;MAHNAVVRPVPDDAPEPLPEPAVGELRLEAVMGALSTPLRMGIVRTLLLDSTEFDHTCGWFGLGQPKSSLTHHFRALREAGLIRQRQYGLERRSHVRVDDLDHRFPGLLDLVAAWTPAPEPTDA
;
A
#
# COMPACT_ATOMS: atom_id res chain seq x y z
N MET A 1 4.57 18.74 -2.36
CA MET A 1 5.88 18.09 -2.44
C MET A 1 5.75 16.75 -3.12
N ALA A 2 6.68 16.41 -3.99
CA ALA A 2 6.69 15.11 -4.63
C ALA A 2 7.08 14.01 -3.62
N HIS A 3 6.47 12.84 -3.72
CA HIS A 3 6.74 11.73 -2.80
C HIS A 3 8.07 11.03 -3.05
N ASN A 4 8.70 11.26 -4.19
CA ASN A 4 9.99 10.66 -4.58
C ASN A 4 10.00 9.12 -4.62
N ALA A 5 8.84 8.50 -4.72
CA ALA A 5 8.76 7.04 -4.83
C ALA A 5 9.36 6.56 -6.15
N VAL A 6 10.15 5.50 -6.07
CA VAL A 6 10.75 4.89 -7.26
C VAL A 6 9.84 3.74 -7.72
N VAL A 7 9.36 3.85 -8.97
CA VAL A 7 8.57 2.78 -9.59
C VAL A 7 9.55 1.81 -10.25
N ARG A 8 9.62 0.59 -9.75
CA ARG A 8 10.51 -0.42 -10.30
C ARG A 8 9.81 -1.19 -11.41
N PRO A 9 10.54 -1.58 -12.46
CA PRO A 9 9.96 -2.40 -13.52
C PRO A 9 9.44 -3.73 -12.97
N VAL A 10 8.33 -4.20 -13.54
CA VAL A 10 7.79 -5.53 -13.22
C VAL A 10 8.72 -6.59 -13.78
N PRO A 11 9.21 -7.54 -12.96
CA PRO A 11 10.01 -8.65 -13.47
C PRO A 11 9.23 -9.48 -14.51
N ASP A 12 9.92 -9.98 -15.53
CA ASP A 12 9.29 -10.76 -16.61
C ASP A 12 8.60 -12.04 -16.10
N ASP A 13 9.10 -12.60 -15.01
CA ASP A 13 8.58 -13.82 -14.39
C ASP A 13 7.56 -13.57 -13.28
N ALA A 14 7.15 -12.32 -13.07
CA ALA A 14 6.15 -12.00 -12.05
C ALA A 14 4.80 -12.62 -12.41
N PRO A 15 4.10 -13.25 -11.45
CA PRO A 15 2.75 -13.75 -11.70
C PRO A 15 1.77 -12.60 -11.95
N GLU A 16 0.63 -12.93 -12.55
CA GLU A 16 -0.43 -11.95 -12.74
C GLU A 16 -0.93 -11.41 -11.40
N PRO A 17 -1.32 -10.12 -11.36
CA PRO A 17 -1.88 -9.57 -10.14
C PRO A 17 -3.15 -10.30 -9.69
N LEU A 18 -3.38 -10.34 -8.38
CA LEU A 18 -4.65 -10.76 -7.82
C LEU A 18 -5.76 -9.80 -8.27
N PRO A 19 -7.05 -10.21 -8.19
CA PRO A 19 -8.15 -9.34 -8.61
C PRO A 19 -8.10 -7.98 -7.93
N GLU A 20 -8.22 -6.93 -8.75
CA GLU A 20 -8.11 -5.55 -8.31
C GLU A 20 -8.94 -4.65 -9.24
N PRO A 21 -9.34 -3.44 -8.78
CA PRO A 21 -10.03 -2.51 -9.66
C PRO A 21 -9.09 -1.97 -10.74
N ALA A 22 -9.62 -1.76 -11.94
CA ALA A 22 -8.91 -1.08 -13.01
C ALA A 22 -8.70 0.40 -12.64
N VAL A 23 -7.71 1.04 -13.26
CA VAL A 23 -7.38 2.44 -12.95
C VAL A 23 -8.59 3.37 -13.08
N GLY A 24 -9.43 3.15 -14.09
CA GLY A 24 -10.65 3.94 -14.29
C GLY A 24 -11.78 3.67 -13.28
N GLU A 25 -11.67 2.59 -12.53
CA GLU A 25 -12.64 2.21 -11.51
C GLU A 25 -12.26 2.70 -10.11
N LEU A 26 -11.09 3.31 -9.95
CA LEU A 26 -10.63 3.80 -8.65
C LEU A 26 -11.52 4.94 -8.17
N ARG A 27 -11.93 4.88 -6.90
CA ARG A 27 -12.82 5.86 -6.28
C ARG A 27 -12.12 6.49 -5.09
N LEU A 28 -12.09 7.83 -5.06
CA LEU A 28 -11.39 8.56 -4.00
C LEU A 28 -11.93 8.20 -2.61
N GLU A 29 -13.25 8.12 -2.45
CA GLU A 29 -13.86 7.79 -1.15
C GLU A 29 -13.48 6.39 -0.67
N ALA A 30 -13.31 5.44 -1.57
CA ALA A 30 -12.85 4.09 -1.21
C ALA A 30 -11.39 4.10 -0.77
N VAL A 31 -10.55 4.84 -1.50
CA VAL A 31 -9.14 5.00 -1.17
C VAL A 31 -8.97 5.68 0.19
N MET A 32 -9.70 6.76 0.42
CA MET A 32 -9.65 7.48 1.70
C MET A 32 -10.16 6.61 2.85
N GLY A 33 -11.22 5.84 2.63
CA GLY A 33 -11.74 4.90 3.62
C GLY A 33 -10.71 3.83 4.00
N ALA A 34 -10.02 3.26 3.01
CA ALA A 34 -9.00 2.27 3.26
C ALA A 34 -7.80 2.83 4.02
N LEU A 35 -7.50 4.12 3.85
CA LEU A 35 -6.40 4.80 4.54
C LEU A 35 -6.80 5.37 5.91
N SER A 36 -8.03 5.19 6.35
CA SER A 36 -8.56 5.88 7.52
C SER A 36 -8.06 5.34 8.86
N THR A 37 -7.27 4.28 8.88
CA THR A 37 -6.66 3.76 10.11
C THR A 37 -5.14 3.98 10.09
N PRO A 38 -4.53 4.30 11.26
CA PRO A 38 -3.07 4.46 11.31
C PRO A 38 -2.30 3.23 10.83
N LEU A 39 -2.80 2.04 11.10
CA LEU A 39 -2.15 0.81 10.65
C LEU A 39 -2.07 0.72 9.12
N ARG A 40 -3.20 0.93 8.45
CA ARG A 40 -3.25 0.88 6.98
C ARG A 40 -2.48 2.02 6.33
N MET A 41 -2.61 3.22 6.88
CA MET A 41 -1.82 4.37 6.43
C MET A 41 -0.33 4.09 6.54
N GLY A 42 0.11 3.51 7.65
CA GLY A 42 1.50 3.13 7.88
C GLY A 42 2.00 2.07 6.92
N ILE A 43 1.16 1.09 6.59
CA ILE A 43 1.50 0.06 5.59
C ILE A 43 1.77 0.71 4.24
N VAL A 44 0.84 1.53 3.76
CA VAL A 44 0.98 2.17 2.44
C VAL A 44 2.18 3.10 2.43
N ARG A 45 2.36 3.91 3.47
CA ARG A 45 3.52 4.81 3.57
C ARG A 45 4.84 4.05 3.52
N THR A 46 4.93 2.96 4.28
CA THR A 46 6.15 2.15 4.32
C THR A 46 6.46 1.54 2.96
N LEU A 47 5.46 0.98 2.29
CA LEU A 47 5.63 0.45 0.92
C LEU A 47 6.03 1.55 -0.06
N LEU A 48 5.42 2.73 0.05
CA LEU A 48 5.68 3.85 -0.84
C LEU A 48 7.12 4.34 -0.73
N LEU A 49 7.65 4.41 0.48
CA LEU A 49 8.98 4.98 0.74
C LEU A 49 10.10 3.96 0.59
N ASP A 50 9.80 2.66 0.56
CA ASP A 50 10.81 1.64 0.37
C ASP A 50 11.01 1.39 -1.13
N SER A 51 12.25 1.48 -1.58
CA SER A 51 12.61 1.29 -2.98
C SER A 51 13.64 0.16 -3.17
N THR A 52 13.88 -0.66 -2.15
CA THR A 52 14.91 -1.70 -2.21
C THR A 52 14.47 -2.92 -3.00
N GLU A 53 13.19 -3.24 -3.00
CA GLU A 53 12.62 -4.38 -3.71
C GLU A 53 11.39 -3.98 -4.50
N PHE A 54 11.04 -4.82 -5.48
CA PHE A 54 9.85 -4.57 -6.31
C PHE A 54 8.56 -4.65 -5.48
N ASP A 55 8.47 -5.69 -4.65
CA ASP A 55 7.34 -5.86 -3.75
C ASP A 55 7.76 -6.56 -2.45
N HIS A 56 6.90 -6.52 -1.44
CA HIS A 56 7.22 -7.01 -0.11
C HIS A 56 6.15 -7.98 0.41
N THR A 57 6.59 -8.96 1.21
CA THR A 57 5.67 -9.86 1.92
C THR A 57 5.07 -9.14 3.13
N CYS A 58 3.91 -9.64 3.61
CA CYS A 58 3.29 -9.11 4.82
C CYS A 58 4.22 -9.22 6.04
N GLY A 59 5.02 -10.27 6.12
CA GLY A 59 5.97 -10.47 7.23
C GLY A 59 7.09 -9.46 7.27
N TRP A 60 7.43 -8.85 6.13
CA TRP A 60 8.48 -7.85 6.05
C TRP A 60 8.24 -6.63 6.96
N PHE A 61 6.97 -6.30 7.22
CA PHE A 61 6.63 -5.12 8.01
C PHE A 61 6.89 -5.27 9.50
N GLY A 62 6.97 -6.49 10.03
CA GLY A 62 7.20 -6.71 11.45
C GLY A 62 6.15 -6.09 12.36
N LEU A 63 4.89 -6.09 11.92
CA LEU A 63 3.81 -5.36 12.59
C LEU A 63 3.29 -5.99 13.88
N GLY A 64 3.71 -7.21 14.21
CA GLY A 64 3.25 -7.89 15.43
C GLY A 64 1.78 -8.27 15.43
N GLN A 65 1.09 -8.15 14.29
CA GLN A 65 -0.32 -8.47 14.16
C GLN A 65 -0.53 -9.93 13.78
N PRO A 66 -1.65 -10.56 14.19
CA PRO A 66 -1.98 -11.89 13.70
C PRO A 66 -2.08 -11.92 12.17
N LYS A 67 -1.67 -13.02 11.56
CA LYS A 67 -1.67 -13.17 10.11
C LYS A 67 -3.06 -12.94 9.50
N SER A 68 -4.11 -13.42 10.15
CA SER A 68 -5.49 -13.22 9.68
C SER A 68 -5.88 -11.75 9.64
N SER A 69 -5.46 -10.97 10.65
CA SER A 69 -5.71 -9.54 10.70
C SER A 69 -4.96 -8.82 9.56
N LEU A 70 -3.68 -9.16 9.35
CA LEU A 70 -2.89 -8.57 8.26
C LEU A 70 -3.49 -8.90 6.90
N THR A 71 -3.92 -10.14 6.68
CA THR A 71 -4.57 -10.54 5.44
C THR A 71 -5.80 -9.68 5.15
N HIS A 72 -6.60 -9.40 6.17
CA HIS A 72 -7.79 -8.54 6.05
C HIS A 72 -7.39 -7.12 5.64
N HIS A 73 -6.38 -6.53 6.30
CA HIS A 73 -5.94 -5.16 5.98
C HIS A 73 -5.37 -5.06 4.56
N PHE A 74 -4.55 -6.01 4.16
CA PHE A 74 -3.99 -6.01 2.80
C PHE A 74 -5.05 -6.21 1.73
N ARG A 75 -6.07 -7.06 2.00
CA ARG A 75 -7.20 -7.21 1.09
C ARG A 75 -7.96 -5.89 0.93
N ALA A 76 -8.25 -5.20 2.03
CA ALA A 76 -8.95 -3.92 1.98
C ALA A 76 -8.17 -2.89 1.14
N LEU A 77 -6.86 -2.82 1.30
CA LEU A 77 -6.01 -1.93 0.51
C LEU A 77 -6.00 -2.30 -0.98
N ARG A 78 -5.96 -3.60 -1.29
CA ARG A 78 -6.01 -4.07 -2.69
C ARG A 78 -7.36 -3.75 -3.33
N GLU A 79 -8.46 -4.03 -2.65
CA GLU A 79 -9.81 -3.79 -3.17
C GLU A 79 -10.09 -2.30 -3.38
N ALA A 80 -9.47 -1.44 -2.59
CA ALA A 80 -9.56 0.01 -2.79
C ALA A 80 -8.66 0.52 -3.93
N GLY A 81 -7.72 -0.30 -4.39
CA GLY A 81 -6.81 0.08 -5.48
C GLY A 81 -5.53 0.77 -5.05
N LEU A 82 -5.19 0.74 -3.75
CA LEU A 82 -3.97 1.37 -3.24
C LEU A 82 -2.74 0.52 -3.48
N ILE A 83 -2.88 -0.80 -3.39
CA ILE A 83 -1.78 -1.72 -3.60
C ILE A 83 -2.14 -2.76 -4.64
N ARG A 84 -1.09 -3.29 -5.27
CA ARG A 84 -1.17 -4.47 -6.13
C ARG A 84 -0.54 -5.63 -5.40
N GLN A 85 -1.18 -6.79 -5.47
CA GLN A 85 -0.67 -8.00 -4.85
C GLN A 85 -0.50 -9.10 -5.87
N ARG A 86 0.57 -9.90 -5.71
CA ARG A 86 0.83 -11.09 -6.52
C ARG A 86 1.11 -12.27 -5.61
N GLN A 87 0.72 -13.45 -6.03
CA GLN A 87 0.94 -14.69 -5.29
C GLN A 87 2.16 -15.41 -5.84
N TYR A 88 3.23 -15.49 -5.05
CA TYR A 88 4.47 -16.19 -5.37
C TYR A 88 4.50 -17.49 -4.56
N GLY A 89 3.93 -18.57 -5.11
CA GLY A 89 3.83 -19.81 -4.36
C GLY A 89 2.98 -19.63 -3.10
N LEU A 90 3.57 -19.79 -1.93
CA LEU A 90 2.89 -19.61 -0.65
C LEU A 90 2.97 -18.17 -0.13
N GLU A 91 3.74 -17.30 -0.77
CA GLU A 91 3.91 -15.92 -0.34
C GLU A 91 3.09 -14.97 -1.18
N ARG A 92 2.44 -14.03 -0.52
CA ARG A 92 1.75 -12.91 -1.18
C ARG A 92 2.58 -11.66 -0.97
N ARG A 93 2.91 -10.97 -2.07
CA ARG A 93 3.74 -9.76 -2.03
C ARG A 93 2.97 -8.57 -2.59
N SER A 94 3.29 -7.40 -2.07
CA SER A 94 2.54 -6.17 -2.33
C SER A 94 3.45 -5.01 -2.68
N HIS A 95 2.94 -4.09 -3.51
CA HIS A 95 3.55 -2.78 -3.76
C HIS A 95 2.45 -1.75 -4.02
N VAL A 96 2.78 -0.46 -3.85
CA VAL A 96 1.83 0.63 -4.08
C VAL A 96 1.65 0.85 -5.58
N ARG A 97 0.41 1.10 -6.00
CA ARG A 97 0.09 1.41 -7.40
C ARG A 97 0.36 2.89 -7.69
N VAL A 98 1.65 3.26 -7.69
CA VAL A 98 2.09 4.66 -7.74
C VAL A 98 1.57 5.39 -8.98
N ASP A 99 1.78 4.82 -10.16
CA ASP A 99 1.39 5.50 -11.41
C ASP A 99 -0.11 5.70 -11.51
N ASP A 100 -0.89 4.68 -11.14
CA ASP A 100 -2.36 4.74 -11.18
C ASP A 100 -2.90 5.78 -10.20
N LEU A 101 -2.36 5.80 -8.98
CA LEU A 101 -2.80 6.74 -7.95
C LEU A 101 -2.38 8.18 -8.26
N ASP A 102 -1.17 8.37 -8.77
CA ASP A 102 -0.72 9.70 -9.19
C ASP A 102 -1.55 10.23 -10.37
N HIS A 103 -1.95 9.34 -11.28
CA HIS A 103 -2.78 9.71 -12.42
C HIS A 103 -4.20 10.09 -11.99
N ARG A 104 -4.82 9.27 -11.14
CA ARG A 104 -6.21 9.45 -10.72
C ARG A 104 -6.38 10.51 -9.63
N PHE A 105 -5.46 10.56 -8.69
CA PHE A 105 -5.55 11.42 -7.49
C PHE A 105 -4.23 12.15 -7.27
N PRO A 106 -3.89 13.14 -8.12
CA PRO A 106 -2.63 13.88 -7.96
C PRO A 106 -2.50 14.49 -6.57
N GLY A 107 -1.35 14.29 -5.93
CA GLY A 107 -1.07 14.81 -4.60
C GLY A 107 -1.43 13.87 -3.46
N LEU A 108 -2.23 12.83 -3.69
CA LEU A 108 -2.61 11.88 -2.63
C LEU A 108 -1.40 11.19 -2.01
N LEU A 109 -0.52 10.63 -2.84
CA LEU A 109 0.66 9.92 -2.33
C LEU A 109 1.66 10.86 -1.67
N ASP A 110 1.71 12.12 -2.06
CA ASP A 110 2.52 13.12 -1.37
C ASP A 110 2.04 13.31 0.07
N LEU A 111 0.73 13.33 0.28
CA LEU A 111 0.15 13.40 1.62
C LEU A 111 0.46 12.14 2.44
N VAL A 112 0.36 10.97 1.82
CA VAL A 112 0.69 9.71 2.48
C VAL A 112 2.16 9.70 2.91
N ALA A 113 3.06 10.12 2.01
CA ALA A 113 4.49 10.17 2.30
C ALA A 113 4.82 11.11 3.45
N ALA A 114 4.11 12.21 3.57
CA ALA A 114 4.31 13.21 4.61
C ALA A 114 3.62 12.86 5.94
N TRP A 115 2.73 11.87 5.93
CA TRP A 115 2.00 11.50 7.14
C TRP A 115 2.93 10.90 8.20
N THR A 116 2.68 11.28 9.45
CA THR A 116 3.33 10.68 10.62
C THR A 116 2.25 10.31 11.62
N PRO A 117 2.44 9.20 12.39
CA PRO A 117 1.47 8.85 13.41
C PRO A 117 1.35 9.99 14.44
N ALA A 118 0.14 10.16 14.96
CA ALA A 118 -0.06 11.11 16.06
C ALA A 118 0.83 10.71 17.24
N PRO A 119 1.41 11.66 17.96
CA PRO A 119 2.17 11.31 19.16
C PRO A 119 1.25 10.64 20.18
N GLU A 120 1.78 9.61 20.86
CA GLU A 120 1.02 8.96 21.91
C GLU A 120 0.72 9.97 23.03
N PRO A 121 -0.48 9.89 23.64
CA PRO A 121 -0.77 10.75 24.78
C PRO A 121 0.25 10.49 25.87
N THR A 122 0.96 11.53 26.29
CA THR A 122 1.82 11.44 27.46
C THR A 122 0.95 11.62 28.70
N ASP A 123 1.02 10.65 29.59
CA ASP A 123 0.37 10.80 30.89
C ASP A 123 1.06 11.94 31.63
N ALA A 124 0.30 12.93 31.92
CA ALA A 124 0.81 14.04 32.70
C ALA A 124 0.96 13.65 34.16
#